data_8a02f56ddaa23f84543e397b2d70955c
#
_entry.id   8a02f56ddaa23f84543e397b2d70955c
#
_cell.length_a   1.000
_cell.length_b   1.000
_cell.length_c   1.000
_cell.angle_alpha   90.00
_cell.angle_beta   90.00
_cell.angle_gamma   90.00
#
_symmetry.space_group_name_H-M   'P 1'
#
loop_
_entity.id
_entity.type
_entity.pdbx_description
1 polymer ?
#
loop_
_entity_poly.entity_id
_entity_poly.type
_entity_poly.pdbx_seq_one_letter_code
_entity_poly.pdbx_strand_id
1 'polypeptide(L)'
;MEYMILIHSDESYEAPTPGTPEFEEFMGAFLAYNQSLIDGGHWISAANLQPSMTATTVRKSFGAASTVVDGPYAESKEQLGGYYVVSAADLDEVIALVEALPIPMASFEIRPIAFRPDAG
;
A
#
# COMPACT_ATOMS: atom_id res chain seq x y z
N MET A 1 -5.70 -15.86 8.77
CA MET A 1 -6.40 -14.57 8.62
C MET A 1 -5.72 -13.71 7.57
N GLU A 2 -6.51 -12.88 6.93
CA GLU A 2 -5.99 -11.97 5.92
C GLU A 2 -6.02 -10.54 6.43
N TYR A 3 -5.03 -9.77 6.02
CA TYR A 3 -4.86 -8.38 6.43
C TYR A 3 -4.47 -7.53 5.24
N MET A 4 -4.94 -6.29 5.21
CA MET A 4 -4.46 -5.29 4.27
C MET A 4 -3.51 -4.35 5.01
N ILE A 5 -2.36 -4.11 4.42
CA ILE A 5 -1.37 -3.15 4.89
C ILE A 5 -1.46 -1.94 3.95
N LEU A 6 -1.97 -0.82 4.47
CA LEU A 6 -2.12 0.42 3.69
C LEU A 6 -0.91 1.30 3.99
N ILE A 7 -0.21 1.69 2.94
CA ILE A 7 1.04 2.44 3.07
C ILE A 7 0.77 3.90 2.77
N HIS A 8 0.88 4.75 3.80
CA HIS A 8 0.69 6.19 3.70
C HIS A 8 2.04 6.87 3.83
N SER A 9 2.40 7.70 2.86
CA SER A 9 3.69 8.36 2.86
C SER A 9 3.59 9.80 2.39
N ASP A 10 4.57 10.62 2.81
CA ASP A 10 4.69 12.00 2.37
C ASP A 10 5.22 12.00 0.93
N GLU A 11 4.42 12.55 0.01
CA GLU A 11 4.77 12.55 -1.42
C GLU A 11 5.89 13.51 -1.75
N SER A 12 6.29 14.38 -0.83
CA SER A 12 7.46 15.23 -1.02
C SER A 12 8.77 14.45 -0.85
N TYR A 13 8.72 13.23 -0.29
CA TYR A 13 9.89 12.37 -0.22
C TYR A 13 10.29 11.91 -1.61
N GLU A 14 11.55 12.14 -1.97
CA GLU A 14 12.06 11.73 -3.28
C GLU A 14 12.67 10.33 -3.21
N ALA A 15 12.04 9.40 -3.92
CA ALA A 15 12.58 8.06 -4.08
C ALA A 15 13.80 8.11 -5.02
N PRO A 16 14.69 7.10 -4.99
CA PRO A 16 15.81 7.04 -5.91
C PRO A 16 15.38 7.14 -7.37
N THR A 17 16.17 7.83 -8.18
CA THR A 17 15.87 8.07 -9.59
C THR A 17 16.11 6.80 -10.42
N PRO A 18 15.16 6.38 -11.29
CA PRO A 18 15.37 5.25 -12.17
C PRO A 18 16.65 5.40 -13.01
N GLY A 19 17.38 4.29 -13.16
CA GLY A 19 18.64 4.26 -13.90
C GLY A 19 19.88 4.54 -13.05
N THR A 20 19.72 4.72 -11.74
CA THR A 20 20.85 4.92 -10.83
C THR A 20 21.12 3.64 -10.03
N PRO A 21 22.36 3.44 -9.51
CA PRO A 21 22.65 2.30 -8.63
C PRO A 21 21.76 2.26 -7.38
N GLU A 22 21.41 3.43 -6.84
CA GLU A 22 20.54 3.55 -5.66
C GLU A 22 19.13 3.04 -5.98
N PHE A 23 18.63 3.31 -7.18
CA PHE A 23 17.33 2.80 -7.61
C PHE A 23 17.36 1.27 -7.77
N GLU A 24 18.44 0.73 -8.34
CA GLU A 24 18.60 -0.72 -8.49
C GLU A 24 18.62 -1.42 -7.13
N GLU A 25 19.32 -0.85 -6.16
CA GLU A 25 19.37 -1.38 -4.80
C GLU A 25 17.99 -1.30 -4.13
N PHE A 26 17.30 -0.18 -4.28
CA PHE A 26 15.95 0.02 -3.75
C PHE A 26 14.96 -1.00 -4.32
N MET A 27 14.96 -1.17 -5.64
CA MET A 27 14.10 -2.15 -6.30
C MET A 27 14.46 -3.58 -5.94
N GLY A 28 15.75 -3.88 -5.82
CA GLY A 28 16.22 -5.19 -5.39
C GLY A 28 15.74 -5.56 -4.00
N ALA A 29 15.73 -4.59 -3.08
CA ALA A 29 15.23 -4.80 -1.72
C ALA A 29 13.74 -5.13 -1.74
N PHE A 30 12.95 -4.44 -2.56
CA PHE A 30 11.52 -4.72 -2.70
C PHE A 30 11.26 -6.10 -3.30
N LEU A 31 12.00 -6.46 -4.35
CA LEU A 31 11.84 -7.79 -4.96
C LEU A 31 12.20 -8.90 -3.98
N ALA A 32 13.26 -8.72 -3.20
CA ALA A 32 13.65 -9.67 -2.18
C ALA A 32 12.60 -9.78 -1.06
N TYR A 33 12.03 -8.65 -0.65
CA TYR A 33 10.96 -8.64 0.34
C TYR A 33 9.72 -9.37 -0.16
N ASN A 34 9.29 -9.08 -1.39
CA ASN A 34 8.14 -9.75 -1.99
C ASN A 34 8.37 -11.25 -2.08
N GLN A 35 9.58 -11.67 -2.45
CA GLN A 35 9.92 -13.09 -2.52
C GLN A 35 9.86 -13.74 -1.13
N SER A 36 10.28 -13.02 -0.10
CA SER A 36 10.20 -13.54 1.27
C SER A 36 8.75 -13.76 1.72
N LEU A 37 7.83 -12.89 1.29
CA LEU A 37 6.40 -13.08 1.56
C LEU A 37 5.87 -14.33 0.84
N ILE A 38 6.27 -14.54 -0.40
CA ILE A 38 5.86 -15.71 -1.17
C ILE A 38 6.40 -16.98 -0.50
N ASP A 39 7.69 -17.00 -0.18
CA ASP A 39 8.35 -18.16 0.42
C ASP A 39 7.75 -18.51 1.79
N GLY A 40 7.34 -17.50 2.54
CA GLY A 40 6.72 -17.67 3.85
C GLY A 40 5.23 -17.99 3.82
N GLY A 41 4.61 -18.02 2.64
CA GLY A 41 3.19 -18.29 2.51
C GLY A 41 2.29 -17.12 2.87
N HIS A 42 2.84 -15.90 2.90
CA HIS A 42 2.09 -14.68 3.30
C HIS A 42 1.50 -13.91 2.12
N TRP A 43 2.09 -14.04 0.95
CA TRP A 43 1.73 -13.23 -0.22
C TRP A 43 0.31 -13.50 -0.73
N ILE A 44 -0.49 -12.45 -0.91
CA ILE A 44 -1.76 -12.54 -1.64
C ILE A 44 -1.74 -11.56 -2.82
N SER A 45 -1.55 -10.26 -2.55
CA SER A 45 -1.42 -9.27 -3.63
C SER A 45 -0.75 -8.01 -3.11
N ALA A 46 -0.36 -7.14 -4.04
CA ALA A 46 0.18 -5.82 -3.72
C ALA A 46 0.00 -4.90 -4.92
N ALA A 47 -0.02 -3.61 -4.66
CA ALA A 47 -0.01 -2.61 -5.72
C ALA A 47 0.65 -1.33 -5.24
N ASN A 48 1.31 -0.65 -6.16
CA ASN A 48 1.83 0.68 -5.96
C ASN A 48 0.96 1.64 -6.76
N LEU A 49 0.50 2.72 -6.12
CA LEU A 49 -0.41 3.68 -6.74
C LEU A 49 0.36 4.84 -7.33
N GLN A 50 -0.21 5.46 -8.37
CA GLN A 50 0.31 6.72 -8.88
C GLN A 50 0.08 7.83 -7.84
N PRO A 51 0.80 8.97 -7.95
CA PRO A 51 0.66 10.06 -6.97
C PRO A 51 -0.78 10.53 -6.78
N SER A 52 -1.07 11.05 -5.59
CA SER A 52 -2.42 11.49 -5.21
C SER A 52 -3.03 12.53 -6.15
N MET A 53 -2.20 13.33 -6.82
CA MET A 53 -2.69 14.31 -7.80
C MET A 53 -3.40 13.68 -8.98
N THR A 54 -3.19 12.39 -9.24
CA THR A 54 -3.88 11.66 -10.32
C THR A 54 -5.23 11.11 -9.87
N ALA A 55 -5.58 11.24 -8.59
CA ALA A 55 -6.79 10.66 -8.04
C ALA A 55 -8.05 11.41 -8.50
N THR A 56 -9.16 10.68 -8.54
CA THR A 56 -10.49 11.22 -8.76
C THR A 56 -11.40 10.66 -7.67
N THR A 57 -12.15 11.52 -7.02
CA THR A 57 -13.06 11.12 -5.95
C THR A 57 -14.50 11.35 -6.39
N VAL A 58 -15.33 10.32 -6.27
CA VAL A 58 -16.78 10.40 -6.54
C VAL A 58 -17.49 10.36 -5.19
N ARG A 59 -18.30 11.37 -4.92
CA ARG A 59 -19.10 11.43 -3.68
C ARG A 59 -20.56 11.18 -4.01
N LYS A 60 -21.16 10.27 -3.28
CA LYS A 60 -22.56 9.90 -3.43
C LYS A 60 -23.30 10.17 -2.13
N SER A 61 -24.52 10.67 -2.25
CA SER A 61 -25.44 10.90 -1.12
C SER A 61 -26.83 10.42 -1.47
N PHE A 62 -27.58 9.97 -0.47
CA PHE A 62 -28.96 9.55 -0.68
C PHE A 62 -29.80 10.71 -1.26
N GLY A 63 -30.52 10.42 -2.35
CA GLY A 63 -31.46 11.38 -2.95
C GLY A 63 -30.83 12.55 -3.67
N ALA A 64 -29.51 12.51 -3.91
CA ALA A 64 -28.81 13.56 -4.64
C ALA A 64 -27.94 12.97 -5.76
N ALA A 65 -27.64 13.81 -6.76
CA ALA A 65 -26.69 13.42 -7.79
C ALA A 65 -25.29 13.29 -7.19
N SER A 66 -24.51 12.36 -7.73
CA SER A 66 -23.11 12.21 -7.30
C SER A 66 -22.28 13.41 -7.77
N THR A 67 -21.23 13.72 -7.00
CA THR A 67 -20.27 14.75 -7.39
C THR A 67 -18.93 14.07 -7.67
N VAL A 68 -18.22 14.61 -8.67
CA VAL A 68 -16.89 14.12 -9.05
C VAL A 68 -15.90 15.24 -8.83
N VAL A 69 -14.83 14.95 -8.06
CA VAL A 69 -13.83 15.93 -7.68
C VAL A 69 -12.45 15.38 -8.04
N ASP A 70 -11.64 16.19 -8.70
CA ASP A 70 -10.23 15.85 -8.93
C ASP A 70 -9.48 15.92 -7.62
N GLY A 71 -8.70 14.88 -7.34
CA GLY A 71 -7.89 14.81 -6.14
C GLY A 71 -8.28 13.65 -5.22
N PRO A 72 -7.47 13.39 -4.19
CA PRO A 72 -7.68 12.30 -3.26
C PRO A 72 -8.84 12.56 -2.31
N TYR A 73 -9.36 11.50 -1.72
CA TYR A 73 -10.43 11.59 -0.72
C TYR A 73 -10.09 12.52 0.42
N ALA A 74 -8.86 12.44 0.92
CA ALA A 74 -8.39 13.29 2.01
C ALA A 74 -7.13 14.04 1.60
N GLU A 75 -7.08 15.34 1.89
CA GLU A 75 -5.89 16.17 1.70
C GLU A 75 -5.07 16.15 2.98
N SER A 76 -4.23 15.14 3.13
CA SER A 76 -3.35 15.01 4.27
C SER A 76 -1.89 15.01 3.80
N LYS A 77 -0.98 15.27 4.74
CA LYS A 77 0.45 15.27 4.43
C LYS A 77 0.92 13.91 3.95
N GLU A 78 0.42 12.85 4.57
CA GLU A 78 0.69 11.48 4.13
C GLU A 78 -0.47 10.99 3.29
N GLN A 79 -0.16 10.47 2.11
CA GLN A 79 -1.14 9.98 1.15
C GLN A 79 -0.98 8.49 0.94
N LEU A 80 -2.09 7.81 0.66
CA LEU A 80 -2.05 6.39 0.32
C LEU A 80 -1.26 6.19 -0.97
N GLY A 81 -0.15 5.47 -0.89
CA GLY A 81 0.73 5.24 -2.03
C GLY A 81 0.80 3.80 -2.48
N GLY A 82 0.25 2.87 -1.70
CA GLY A 82 0.26 1.47 -2.06
C GLY A 82 -0.32 0.60 -0.97
N TYR A 83 -0.39 -0.70 -1.24
CA TYR A 83 -0.88 -1.65 -0.27
C TYR A 83 -0.31 -3.03 -0.50
N TYR A 84 -0.34 -3.85 0.55
CA TYR A 84 -0.14 -5.29 0.49
C TYR A 84 -1.36 -5.98 1.07
N VAL A 85 -1.70 -7.13 0.52
CA VAL A 85 -2.65 -8.05 1.14
C VAL A 85 -1.88 -9.30 1.49
N VAL A 86 -1.91 -9.68 2.76
CA VAL A 86 -1.13 -10.80 3.27
C VAL A 86 -1.99 -11.75 4.09
N SER A 87 -1.55 -13.01 4.16
CA SER A 87 -2.10 -14.01 5.08
C SER A 87 -1.12 -14.16 6.24
N ALA A 88 -1.63 -14.18 7.46
CA ALA A 88 -0.80 -14.32 8.66
C ALA A 88 -1.62 -14.97 9.77
N ALA A 89 -0.93 -15.52 10.77
CA ALA A 89 -1.59 -16.19 11.89
C ALA A 89 -2.31 -15.18 12.80
N ASP A 90 -1.71 -14.01 13.01
CA ASP A 90 -2.23 -12.99 13.92
C ASP A 90 -1.62 -11.62 13.60
N LEU A 91 -2.07 -10.60 14.35
CA LEU A 91 -1.60 -9.23 14.18
C LEU A 91 -0.10 -9.08 14.45
N ASP A 92 0.42 -9.78 15.45
CA ASP A 92 1.86 -9.68 15.79
C ASP A 92 2.73 -10.13 14.61
N GLU A 93 2.30 -11.17 13.91
CA GLU A 93 3.00 -11.63 12.71
C GLU A 93 2.96 -10.57 11.60
N VAL A 94 1.81 -9.91 11.39
CA VAL A 94 1.70 -8.84 10.39
C VAL A 94 2.59 -7.66 10.76
N ILE A 95 2.64 -7.29 12.04
CA ILE A 95 3.51 -6.20 12.50
C ILE A 95 4.97 -6.51 12.16
N ALA A 96 5.39 -7.75 12.38
CA ALA A 96 6.75 -8.18 12.03
C ALA A 96 7.01 -8.07 10.52
N LEU A 97 6.01 -8.44 9.68
CA LEU A 97 6.11 -8.30 8.24
C LEU A 97 6.25 -6.82 7.83
N VAL A 98 5.49 -5.93 8.48
CA VAL A 98 5.56 -4.48 8.21
C VAL A 98 6.92 -3.91 8.61
N GLU A 99 7.46 -4.31 9.76
CA GLU A 99 8.76 -3.84 10.21
C GLU A 99 9.88 -4.23 9.25
N ALA A 100 9.72 -5.33 8.52
CA ALA A 100 10.69 -5.78 7.52
C ALA A 100 10.55 -5.09 6.17
N LEU A 101 9.49 -4.32 5.93
CA LEU A 101 9.28 -3.60 4.67
C LEU A 101 10.43 -2.60 4.44
N PRO A 102 11.05 -2.60 3.24
CA PRO A 102 12.17 -1.72 2.95
C PRO A 102 11.72 -0.30 2.58
N ILE A 103 10.90 0.31 3.42
CA ILE A 103 10.42 1.69 3.29
C ILE A 103 10.83 2.42 4.56
N PRO A 104 11.77 3.39 4.47
CA PRO A 104 12.35 4.01 5.66
C PRO A 104 11.43 5.00 6.36
N MET A 105 10.46 5.57 5.65
CA MET A 105 9.59 6.60 6.22
C MET A 105 8.20 6.51 5.62
N ALA A 106 7.25 6.00 6.42
CA ALA A 106 5.84 5.92 6.06
C ALA A 106 5.04 5.53 7.29
N SER A 107 3.72 5.67 7.20
CA SER A 107 2.79 5.12 8.19
C SER A 107 2.09 3.92 7.57
N PHE A 108 2.08 2.82 8.28
CA PHE A 108 1.50 1.57 7.78
C PHE A 108 0.26 1.24 8.61
N GLU A 109 -0.90 1.32 7.97
CA GLU A 109 -2.17 0.98 8.62
C GLU A 109 -2.51 -0.47 8.31
N ILE A 110 -2.71 -1.27 9.36
CA ILE A 110 -3.04 -2.69 9.22
C ILE A 110 -4.53 -2.86 9.50
N ARG A 111 -5.26 -3.41 8.53
CA ARG A 111 -6.70 -3.65 8.63
C ARG A 111 -7.00 -5.13 8.43
N PRO A 112 -7.56 -5.83 9.42
CA PRO A 112 -8.05 -7.20 9.19
C PRO A 112 -9.11 -7.20 8.09
N ILE A 113 -9.04 -8.16 7.19
CA ILE A 113 -10.02 -8.28 6.11
C ILE A 113 -11.19 -9.12 6.61
N ALA A 114 -12.40 -8.54 6.59
CA ALA A 114 -13.60 -9.24 6.97
C ALA A 114 -14.02 -10.27 5.93
N PHE A 115 -13.90 -9.89 4.66
CA PHE A 115 -14.28 -10.76 3.55
C PHE A 115 -13.54 -10.31 2.28
N ARG A 116 -12.99 -11.28 1.58
CA ARG A 116 -12.36 -11.05 0.27
C ARG A 116 -12.85 -12.14 -0.68
N PRO A 117 -13.61 -11.79 -1.72
CA PRO A 117 -14.05 -12.79 -2.71
C PRO A 117 -12.85 -13.32 -3.48
N ASP A 118 -12.92 -14.60 -3.85
CA ASP A 118 -11.91 -15.17 -4.72
C ASP A 118 -11.94 -14.46 -6.07
N ALA A 119 -10.76 -14.19 -6.61
CA ALA A 119 -10.64 -13.51 -7.87
C ALA A 119 -10.96 -14.39 -9.09
N GLY A 120 -11.46 -15.56 -8.86
CA GLY A 120 -11.93 -16.49 -9.88
C GLY A 120 -10.83 -17.13 -10.67
#